data_5424a8a841a5d3cd0af5b80d9d3c82ba
#
_entry.id   5424a8a841a5d3cd0af5b80d9d3c82ba
#
_cell.length_a   1.000
_cell.length_b   1.000
_cell.length_c   1.000
_cell.angle_alpha   90.00
_cell.angle_beta   90.00
_cell.angle_gamma   90.00
#
_symmetry.space_group_name_H-M   'P 1'
#
loop_
_entity.id
_entity.type
_entity.pdbx_description
1 polymer ?
#
loop_
_entity_poly.entity_id
_entity_poly.type
_entity_poly.pdbx_seq_one_letter_code
_entity_poly.pdbx_strand_id
1 'polypeptide(L)'
;MQQLLSPGVVGMVRTLEEGTATYIAFQKVAGNSFIGILAAVVGAACYNKFKNTQLPDWLAFFSGKRFVAIATGLISILVSVVLLFVWPVIFDALVALGKGIAGMEGIGAGIYAFLNRLLIPTGLHHALNNVFWFDTIGLGDLSHFWAGETSADVGWSLGMYMSGFFPCMMFGILGAALAMVKTAKNKKAAIGLVLSAAICAFVCGVTEPFEFGFMFLDRKSVV
;
A
#
# COMPACT_ATOMS: atom_id res chain seq x y z
N MET A 1 -9.21 -13.66 -2.87
CA MET A 1 -9.10 -13.24 -1.47
C MET A 1 -9.99 -12.03 -1.16
N GLN A 2 -9.86 -10.88 -1.79
CA GLN A 2 -10.73 -9.71 -1.54
C GLN A 2 -12.22 -10.01 -1.74
N GLN A 3 -12.60 -10.69 -2.81
CA GLN A 3 -14.00 -11.08 -3.04
C GLN A 3 -14.53 -12.07 -2.01
N LEU A 4 -13.69 -12.99 -1.52
CA LEU A 4 -14.07 -13.96 -0.48
C LEU A 4 -14.33 -13.29 0.88
N LEU A 5 -13.78 -12.10 1.08
CA LEU A 5 -13.96 -11.28 2.28
C LEU A 5 -14.97 -10.14 2.07
N SER A 6 -15.72 -10.13 0.96
CA SER A 6 -16.79 -9.15 0.75
C SER A 6 -17.95 -9.39 1.75
N PRO A 7 -18.67 -8.33 2.15
CA PRO A 7 -19.78 -8.47 3.14
C PRO A 7 -20.82 -9.50 2.72
N GLY A 8 -21.12 -9.61 1.41
CA GLY A 8 -22.09 -10.59 0.88
C GLY A 8 -21.65 -12.03 1.08
N VAL A 9 -20.36 -12.34 0.88
CA VAL A 9 -19.83 -13.71 1.08
C VAL A 9 -19.65 -13.99 2.57
N VAL A 10 -19.15 -13.04 3.33
CA VAL A 10 -18.97 -13.17 4.78
C VAL A 10 -20.31 -13.33 5.49
N GLY A 11 -21.36 -12.64 5.03
CA GLY A 11 -22.71 -12.74 5.55
C GLY A 11 -23.34 -14.12 5.40
N MET A 12 -22.86 -14.97 4.46
CA MET A 12 -23.28 -16.37 4.35
C MET A 12 -22.72 -17.26 5.46
N VAL A 13 -21.61 -16.85 6.08
CA VAL A 13 -20.90 -17.65 7.09
C VAL A 13 -21.06 -17.05 8.50
N ARG A 14 -21.18 -15.75 8.59
CA ARG A 14 -21.27 -15.01 9.85
C ARG A 14 -22.34 -13.93 9.72
N THR A 15 -23.21 -13.81 10.72
CA THR A 15 -24.20 -12.72 10.79
C THR A 15 -23.47 -11.35 10.85
N LEU A 16 -23.72 -10.53 9.84
CA LEU A 16 -23.20 -9.16 9.76
C LEU A 16 -24.39 -8.21 9.81
N GLU A 17 -24.44 -7.40 10.84
CA GLU A 17 -25.41 -6.29 10.93
C GLU A 17 -24.84 -5.08 10.23
N GLU A 18 -25.61 -4.49 9.31
CA GLU A 18 -25.23 -3.27 8.59
C GLU A 18 -24.95 -2.13 9.58
N GLY A 19 -23.88 -1.38 9.31
CA GLY A 19 -23.45 -0.27 10.15
C GLY A 19 -22.57 -0.64 11.35
N THR A 20 -22.36 -1.95 11.62
CA THR A 20 -21.39 -2.35 12.65
C THR A 20 -19.95 -2.16 12.17
N ALA A 21 -19.02 -1.96 13.13
CA ALA A 21 -17.58 -1.86 12.82
C ALA A 21 -17.09 -3.05 12.02
N THR A 22 -17.57 -4.25 12.33
CA THR A 22 -17.23 -5.49 11.60
C THR A 22 -17.75 -5.45 10.15
N TYR A 23 -18.96 -4.98 9.91
CA TYR A 23 -19.51 -4.83 8.56
C TYR A 23 -18.66 -3.84 7.73
N ILE A 24 -18.34 -2.68 8.31
CA ILE A 24 -17.49 -1.66 7.68
C ILE A 24 -16.10 -2.22 7.38
N ALA A 25 -15.51 -3.00 8.28
CA ALA A 25 -14.22 -3.65 8.08
C ALA A 25 -14.21 -4.55 6.83
N PHE A 26 -15.28 -5.31 6.60
CA PHE A 26 -15.39 -6.16 5.41
C PHE A 26 -15.81 -5.38 4.16
N GLN A 27 -16.58 -4.33 4.29
CA GLN A 27 -16.92 -3.44 3.19
C GLN A 27 -15.66 -2.75 2.61
N LYS A 28 -14.73 -2.35 3.46
CA LYS A 28 -13.47 -1.69 3.07
C LYS A 28 -12.36 -2.68 2.65
N VAL A 29 -12.63 -3.99 2.55
CA VAL A 29 -11.66 -4.97 2.01
C VAL A 29 -11.45 -4.80 0.51
N ALA A 30 -12.48 -4.45 -0.24
CA ALA A 30 -12.38 -4.20 -1.67
C ALA A 30 -11.47 -2.99 -1.93
N GLY A 31 -10.40 -3.20 -2.71
CA GLY A 31 -9.39 -2.15 -2.96
C GLY A 31 -8.41 -1.91 -1.81
N ASN A 32 -8.50 -2.65 -0.70
CA ASN A 32 -7.57 -2.49 0.40
C ASN A 32 -6.17 -3.00 0.03
N SER A 33 -5.17 -2.11 0.08
CA SER A 33 -3.79 -2.41 -0.31
C SER A 33 -3.14 -3.47 0.59
N PHE A 34 -3.46 -3.51 1.89
CA PHE A 34 -2.93 -4.53 2.80
C PHE A 34 -3.35 -5.95 2.38
N ILE A 35 -4.63 -6.14 2.08
CA ILE A 35 -5.15 -7.42 1.58
C ILE A 35 -4.56 -7.75 0.21
N GLY A 36 -4.33 -6.73 -0.64
CA GLY A 36 -3.65 -6.88 -1.94
C GLY A 36 -2.22 -7.40 -1.79
N ILE A 37 -1.43 -6.79 -0.91
CA ILE A 37 -0.05 -7.21 -0.61
C ILE A 37 -0.02 -8.64 -0.05
N LEU A 38 -0.90 -8.94 0.90
CA LEU A 38 -1.01 -10.29 1.47
C LEU A 38 -1.33 -11.34 0.39
N ALA A 39 -2.26 -11.04 -0.50
CA ALA A 39 -2.59 -11.91 -1.62
C ALA A 39 -1.40 -12.13 -2.57
N ALA A 40 -0.62 -11.08 -2.85
CA ALA A 40 0.59 -11.17 -3.66
C ALA A 40 1.67 -12.04 -2.98
N VAL A 41 1.88 -11.87 -1.68
CA VAL A 41 2.84 -12.68 -0.89
C VAL A 41 2.43 -14.16 -0.90
N VAL A 42 1.14 -14.47 -0.70
CA VAL A 42 0.61 -15.83 -0.77
C VAL A 42 0.85 -16.42 -2.16
N GLY A 43 0.55 -15.66 -3.24
CA GLY A 43 0.78 -16.10 -4.61
C GLY A 43 2.26 -16.38 -4.90
N ALA A 44 3.15 -15.48 -4.48
CA ALA A 44 4.60 -15.65 -4.65
C ALA A 44 5.14 -16.85 -3.87
N ALA A 45 4.71 -17.05 -2.64
CA ALA A 45 5.09 -18.19 -1.81
C ALA A 45 4.63 -19.52 -2.44
N CYS A 46 3.37 -19.57 -2.93
CA CYS A 46 2.83 -20.73 -3.64
C CYS A 46 3.62 -21.01 -4.93
N TYR A 47 3.93 -19.97 -5.71
CA TYR A 47 4.72 -20.12 -6.92
C TYR A 47 6.10 -20.71 -6.61
N ASN A 48 6.82 -20.14 -5.65
CA ASN A 48 8.15 -20.62 -5.30
C ASN A 48 8.16 -22.06 -4.80
N LYS A 49 7.13 -22.45 -4.04
CA LYS A 49 7.02 -23.79 -3.47
C LYS A 49 6.56 -24.84 -4.48
N PHE A 50 5.58 -24.52 -5.33
CA PHE A 50 4.85 -25.52 -6.12
C PHE A 50 5.17 -25.51 -7.61
N LYS A 51 5.96 -24.57 -8.15
CA LYS A 51 6.26 -24.44 -9.59
C LYS A 51 6.89 -25.67 -10.24
N ASN A 52 7.55 -26.53 -9.46
CA ASN A 52 8.23 -27.74 -9.93
C ASN A 52 7.53 -29.03 -9.49
N THR A 53 6.32 -28.93 -8.90
CA THR A 53 5.59 -30.12 -8.41
C THR A 53 5.14 -30.97 -9.60
N GLN A 54 5.51 -32.24 -9.57
CA GLN A 54 5.03 -33.26 -10.53
C GLN A 54 3.90 -34.03 -9.88
N LEU A 55 2.78 -34.12 -10.58
CA LEU A 55 1.63 -34.91 -10.18
C LEU A 55 1.66 -36.27 -10.89
N PRO A 56 0.93 -37.29 -10.35
CA PRO A 56 0.77 -38.57 -11.01
C PRO A 56 0.27 -38.46 -12.45
N ASP A 57 0.54 -39.47 -13.29
CA ASP A 57 0.28 -39.42 -14.75
C ASP A 57 -1.17 -39.04 -15.10
N TRP A 58 -2.15 -39.48 -14.32
CA TRP A 58 -3.56 -39.15 -14.53
C TRP A 58 -3.90 -37.67 -14.23
N LEU A 59 -3.04 -36.95 -13.52
CA LEU A 59 -3.12 -35.51 -13.27
C LEU A 59 -1.97 -34.71 -13.88
N ALA A 60 -1.15 -35.34 -14.73
CA ALA A 60 0.04 -34.73 -15.30
C ALA A 60 -0.24 -33.39 -16.01
N PHE A 61 -1.44 -33.22 -16.60
CA PHE A 61 -1.88 -31.97 -17.22
C PHE A 61 -1.83 -30.78 -16.24
N PHE A 62 -2.10 -30.99 -14.97
CA PHE A 62 -2.08 -29.95 -13.93
C PHE A 62 -0.71 -29.76 -13.27
N SER A 63 0.32 -30.49 -13.68
CA SER A 63 1.66 -30.41 -13.09
C SER A 63 2.37 -29.07 -13.33
N GLY A 64 3.37 -28.78 -12.49
CA GLY A 64 4.22 -27.61 -12.60
C GLY A 64 3.49 -26.29 -12.36
N LYS A 65 3.69 -25.31 -13.24
CA LYS A 65 3.11 -23.96 -13.09
C LYS A 65 1.59 -23.94 -13.05
N ARG A 66 0.91 -24.92 -13.66
CA ARG A 66 -0.56 -25.02 -13.63
C ARG A 66 -1.07 -25.42 -12.25
N PHE A 67 -0.33 -26.28 -11.54
CA PHE A 67 -0.63 -26.65 -10.17
C PHE A 67 -0.56 -25.46 -9.21
N VAL A 68 0.31 -24.50 -9.47
CA VAL A 68 0.43 -23.27 -8.65
C VAL A 68 -0.90 -22.53 -8.56
N ALA A 69 -1.62 -22.38 -9.66
CA ALA A 69 -2.91 -21.69 -9.66
C ALA A 69 -3.93 -22.37 -8.73
N ILE A 70 -4.01 -23.71 -8.80
CA ILE A 70 -4.91 -24.51 -7.96
C ILE A 70 -4.50 -24.39 -6.48
N ALA A 71 -3.22 -24.59 -6.19
CA ALA A 71 -2.68 -24.50 -4.83
C ALA A 71 -2.88 -23.09 -4.24
N THR A 72 -2.64 -22.04 -5.03
CA THR A 72 -2.86 -20.65 -4.59
C THR A 72 -4.33 -20.39 -4.31
N GLY A 73 -5.24 -20.91 -5.13
CA GLY A 73 -6.69 -20.82 -4.90
C GLY A 73 -7.11 -21.44 -3.58
N LEU A 74 -6.70 -22.68 -3.33
CA LEU A 74 -7.00 -23.39 -2.08
C LEU A 74 -6.40 -22.69 -0.85
N ILE A 75 -5.14 -22.32 -0.92
CA ILE A 75 -4.47 -21.60 0.18
C ILE A 75 -5.12 -20.23 0.41
N SER A 76 -5.52 -19.52 -0.65
CA SER A 76 -6.24 -18.25 -0.51
C SER A 76 -7.59 -18.41 0.19
N ILE A 77 -8.29 -19.51 -0.02
CA ILE A 77 -9.54 -19.83 0.72
C ILE A 77 -9.22 -20.03 2.20
N LEU A 78 -8.22 -20.84 2.53
CA LEU A 78 -7.81 -21.07 3.92
C LEU A 78 -7.38 -19.76 4.62
N VAL A 79 -6.56 -18.94 3.95
CA VAL A 79 -6.17 -17.63 4.48
C VAL A 79 -7.38 -16.71 4.66
N SER A 80 -8.35 -16.74 3.74
CA SER A 80 -9.58 -15.94 3.88
C SER A 80 -10.41 -16.38 5.08
N VAL A 81 -10.49 -17.69 5.37
CA VAL A 81 -11.16 -18.19 6.58
C VAL A 81 -10.48 -17.66 7.85
N VAL A 82 -9.17 -17.64 7.91
CA VAL A 82 -8.44 -17.03 9.03
C VAL A 82 -8.74 -15.53 9.13
N LEU A 83 -8.73 -14.84 8.00
CA LEU A 83 -9.01 -13.40 7.95
C LEU A 83 -10.45 -13.04 8.34
N LEU A 84 -11.42 -13.94 8.25
CA LEU A 84 -12.77 -13.70 8.78
C LEU A 84 -12.76 -13.31 10.27
N PHE A 85 -11.80 -13.83 11.03
CA PHE A 85 -11.67 -13.58 12.47
C PHE A 85 -10.63 -12.52 12.78
N VAL A 86 -9.53 -12.51 12.05
CA VAL A 86 -8.37 -11.64 12.32
C VAL A 86 -8.53 -10.25 11.70
N TRP A 87 -9.17 -10.16 10.53
CA TRP A 87 -9.28 -8.89 9.81
C TRP A 87 -10.02 -7.78 10.57
N PRO A 88 -11.17 -8.02 11.23
CA PRO A 88 -11.82 -6.97 12.02
C PRO A 88 -10.91 -6.39 13.10
N VAL A 89 -10.14 -7.23 13.79
CA VAL A 89 -9.22 -6.79 14.84
C VAL A 89 -8.10 -5.91 14.27
N ILE A 90 -7.53 -6.31 13.13
CA ILE A 90 -6.51 -5.51 12.42
C ILE A 90 -7.11 -4.18 11.95
N PHE A 91 -8.32 -4.22 11.40
CA PHE A 91 -9.01 -3.03 10.91
C PHE A 91 -9.31 -2.05 12.04
N ASP A 92 -9.85 -2.52 13.16
CA ASP A 92 -10.12 -1.69 14.32
C ASP A 92 -8.85 -1.05 14.90
N ALA A 93 -7.75 -1.80 14.94
CA ALA A 93 -6.44 -1.28 15.34
C ALA A 93 -5.93 -0.18 14.38
N LEU A 94 -6.08 -0.38 13.06
CA LEU A 94 -5.72 0.63 12.07
C LEU A 94 -6.58 1.89 12.18
N VAL A 95 -7.89 1.73 12.40
CA VAL A 95 -8.81 2.86 12.61
C VAL A 95 -8.48 3.60 13.89
N ALA A 96 -8.20 2.90 14.99
CA ALA A 96 -7.81 3.52 16.26
C ALA A 96 -6.49 4.30 16.12
N LEU A 97 -5.48 3.72 15.47
CA LEU A 97 -4.23 4.40 15.16
C LEU A 97 -4.47 5.65 14.30
N GLY A 98 -5.24 5.52 13.23
CA GLY A 98 -5.55 6.61 12.33
C GLY A 98 -6.29 7.77 13.04
N LYS A 99 -7.31 7.46 13.83
CA LYS A 99 -8.03 8.46 14.65
C LYS A 99 -7.12 9.11 15.70
N GLY A 100 -6.23 8.34 16.32
CA GLY A 100 -5.26 8.87 17.28
C GLY A 100 -4.31 9.87 16.61
N ILE A 101 -3.80 9.56 15.44
CA ILE A 101 -2.95 10.47 14.65
C ILE A 101 -3.75 11.69 14.18
N ALA A 102 -4.99 11.49 13.70
CA ALA A 102 -5.85 12.57 13.24
C ALA A 102 -6.19 13.57 14.36
N GLY A 103 -6.39 13.10 15.58
CA GLY A 103 -6.62 13.96 16.75
C GLY A 103 -5.42 14.82 17.16
N MET A 104 -4.22 14.58 16.62
CA MET A 104 -3.04 15.40 16.86
C MET A 104 -2.88 16.57 15.87
N GLU A 105 -3.83 16.74 14.96
CA GLU A 105 -3.84 17.82 13.94
C GLU A 105 -2.51 17.92 13.17
N GLY A 106 -1.86 19.09 13.18
CA GLY A 106 -0.60 19.33 12.44
C GLY A 106 0.56 18.41 12.86
N ILE A 107 0.65 18.01 14.14
CA ILE A 107 1.66 17.04 14.59
C ILE A 107 1.33 15.67 14.01
N GLY A 108 0.06 15.28 14.00
CA GLY A 108 -0.40 14.05 13.39
C GLY A 108 -0.09 13.98 11.89
N ALA A 109 -0.29 15.08 11.16
CA ALA A 109 0.10 15.17 9.75
C ALA A 109 1.61 14.98 9.55
N GLY A 110 2.44 15.53 10.44
CA GLY A 110 3.89 15.33 10.43
C GLY A 110 4.30 13.87 10.68
N ILE A 111 3.68 13.22 11.67
CA ILE A 111 3.89 11.80 11.97
C ILE A 111 3.48 10.93 10.77
N TYR A 112 2.31 11.19 10.20
CA TYR A 112 1.83 10.49 9.01
C TYR A 112 2.81 10.64 7.84
N ALA A 113 3.23 11.87 7.52
CA ALA A 113 4.15 12.13 6.43
C ALA A 113 5.50 11.41 6.62
N PHE A 114 6.04 11.42 7.85
CA PHE A 114 7.26 10.69 8.20
C PHE A 114 7.11 9.18 8.02
N LEU A 115 6.07 8.58 8.60
CA LEU A 115 5.82 7.14 8.49
C LEU A 115 5.56 6.74 7.04
N ASN A 116 4.82 7.55 6.29
CA ASN A 116 4.57 7.30 4.88
C ASN A 116 5.89 7.20 4.10
N ARG A 117 6.79 8.17 4.25
CA ARG A 117 8.09 8.18 3.59
C ARG A 117 8.99 7.02 4.02
N LEU A 118 8.99 6.70 5.31
CA LEU A 118 9.75 5.55 5.84
C LEU A 118 9.28 4.21 5.25
N LEU A 119 7.99 4.09 4.95
CA LEU A 119 7.38 2.85 4.47
C LEU A 119 7.38 2.72 2.93
N ILE A 120 7.72 3.78 2.16
CA ILE A 120 7.78 3.70 0.69
C ILE A 120 8.65 2.54 0.21
N PRO A 121 9.88 2.32 0.73
CA PRO A 121 10.72 1.23 0.26
C PRO A 121 10.12 -0.17 0.40
N THR A 122 9.18 -0.34 1.34
CA THR A 122 8.48 -1.62 1.56
C THR A 122 7.16 -1.72 0.80
N GLY A 123 6.69 -0.63 0.19
CA GLY A 123 5.35 -0.53 -0.42
C GLY A 123 4.20 -0.41 0.58
N LEU A 124 4.47 -0.48 1.89
CA LEU A 124 3.44 -0.44 2.94
C LEU A 124 2.83 0.95 3.16
N HIS A 125 3.44 2.01 2.58
CA HIS A 125 2.87 3.37 2.60
C HIS A 125 1.47 3.44 2.00
N HIS A 126 1.13 2.58 1.03
CA HIS A 126 -0.23 2.48 0.50
C HIS A 126 -1.26 2.05 1.54
N ALA A 127 -0.87 1.27 2.55
CA ALA A 127 -1.76 0.92 3.65
C ALA A 127 -2.11 2.15 4.51
N LEU A 128 -1.12 3.03 4.77
CA LEU A 128 -1.35 4.31 5.45
C LEU A 128 -2.21 5.26 4.59
N ASN A 129 -1.93 5.35 3.29
CA ASN A 129 -2.72 6.17 2.38
C ASN A 129 -4.20 5.72 2.38
N ASN A 130 -4.44 4.41 2.44
CA ASN A 130 -5.80 3.88 2.53
C ASN A 130 -6.53 4.37 3.78
N VAL A 131 -5.82 4.49 4.90
CA VAL A 131 -6.40 4.98 6.16
C VAL A 131 -6.78 6.46 6.09
N PHE A 132 -5.89 7.33 5.57
CA PHE A 132 -6.05 8.78 5.64
C PHE A 132 -6.70 9.39 4.40
N TRP A 133 -6.48 8.83 3.20
CA TRP A 133 -6.98 9.41 1.95
C TRP A 133 -8.30 8.80 1.48
N PHE A 134 -8.51 7.50 1.71
CA PHE A 134 -9.62 6.73 1.14
C PHE A 134 -10.70 6.36 2.17
N ASP A 135 -10.99 7.26 3.10
CA ASP A 135 -12.15 7.19 4.00
C ASP A 135 -12.20 5.97 4.96
N THR A 136 -11.05 5.35 5.28
CA THR A 136 -11.06 4.25 6.25
C THR A 136 -11.42 4.73 7.66
N ILE A 137 -11.02 5.96 8.03
CA ILE A 137 -11.29 6.58 9.33
C ILE A 137 -12.43 7.61 9.29
N GLY A 138 -13.12 7.72 8.16
CA GLY A 138 -14.24 8.66 7.98
C GLY A 138 -13.83 10.09 7.62
N LEU A 139 -12.57 10.33 7.21
CA LEU A 139 -12.13 11.64 6.72
C LEU A 139 -12.48 11.87 5.26
N GLY A 140 -12.33 10.86 4.40
CA GLY A 140 -12.62 10.95 2.98
C GLY A 140 -11.94 12.12 2.25
N ASP A 141 -10.77 12.55 2.72
CA ASP A 141 -10.11 13.83 2.38
C ASP A 141 -9.96 14.02 0.85
N LEU A 142 -9.58 12.95 0.15
CA LEU A 142 -9.45 12.98 -1.31
C LEU A 142 -10.79 13.11 -2.03
N SER A 143 -11.84 12.46 -1.50
CA SER A 143 -13.18 12.50 -2.08
C SER A 143 -13.81 13.88 -1.93
N HIS A 144 -13.66 14.52 -0.77
CA HIS A 144 -14.12 15.87 -0.50
C HIS A 144 -13.38 16.90 -1.37
N PHE A 145 -12.06 16.73 -1.53
CA PHE A 145 -11.27 17.56 -2.42
C PHE A 145 -11.76 17.48 -3.88
N TRP A 146 -12.03 16.28 -4.38
CA TRP A 146 -12.56 16.10 -5.75
C TRP A 146 -13.99 16.58 -5.93
N ALA A 147 -14.78 16.58 -4.85
CA ALA A 147 -16.12 17.17 -4.85
C ALA A 147 -16.09 18.71 -4.88
N GLY A 148 -14.91 19.32 -4.75
CA GLY A 148 -14.74 20.77 -4.72
C GLY A 148 -15.16 21.41 -3.39
N GLU A 149 -15.24 20.62 -2.32
CA GLU A 149 -15.55 21.10 -0.99
C GLU A 149 -14.37 21.84 -0.37
N THR A 150 -14.67 22.73 0.58
CA THR A 150 -13.64 23.53 1.27
C THR A 150 -13.50 23.06 2.73
N SER A 151 -12.42 23.49 3.41
CA SER A 151 -12.22 23.16 4.81
C SER A 151 -13.34 23.66 5.73
N ALA A 152 -14.08 24.70 5.31
CA ALA A 152 -15.24 25.19 6.04
C ALA A 152 -16.44 24.23 5.98
N ASP A 153 -16.60 23.52 4.85
CA ASP A 153 -17.72 22.59 4.64
C ASP A 153 -17.56 21.31 5.46
N VAL A 154 -16.33 20.84 5.61
CA VAL A 154 -16.01 19.56 6.29
C VAL A 154 -15.64 19.73 7.76
N GLY A 155 -15.31 20.93 8.23
CA GLY A 155 -14.98 21.22 9.62
C GLY A 155 -13.58 20.82 10.07
N TRP A 156 -12.70 20.41 9.14
CA TRP A 156 -11.26 20.17 9.36
C TRP A 156 -10.41 20.75 8.21
N SER A 157 -9.08 20.79 8.39
CA SER A 157 -8.17 21.30 7.37
C SER A 157 -8.03 20.30 6.22
N LEU A 158 -8.81 20.50 5.17
CA LEU A 158 -8.83 19.64 3.98
C LEU A 158 -7.45 19.59 3.31
N GLY A 159 -6.99 18.42 2.94
CA GLY A 159 -5.66 18.21 2.33
C GLY A 159 -4.50 18.24 3.31
N MET A 160 -4.73 18.35 4.61
CA MET A 160 -3.68 18.43 5.63
C MET A 160 -2.68 17.26 5.54
N TYR A 161 -3.17 16.05 5.30
CA TYR A 161 -2.33 14.85 5.17
C TYR A 161 -1.63 14.73 3.82
N MET A 162 -1.94 15.59 2.84
CA MET A 162 -1.30 15.62 1.52
C MET A 162 -0.34 16.79 1.36
N SER A 163 -0.53 17.88 2.09
CA SER A 163 0.20 19.14 1.92
C SER A 163 1.72 19.00 2.06
N GLY A 164 2.21 18.14 2.96
CA GLY A 164 3.63 17.87 3.17
C GLY A 164 4.30 17.11 2.03
N PHE A 165 3.54 16.50 1.13
CA PHE A 165 4.10 15.74 0.02
C PHE A 165 4.66 16.64 -1.08
N PHE A 166 4.00 17.77 -1.39
CA PHE A 166 4.42 18.68 -2.45
C PHE A 166 5.85 19.22 -2.25
N PRO A 167 6.22 19.81 -1.10
CA PRO A 167 7.59 20.23 -0.85
C PRO A 167 8.60 19.08 -0.98
N CYS A 168 8.24 17.90 -0.52
CA CYS A 168 9.11 16.73 -0.59
C CYS A 168 9.31 16.25 -2.03
N MET A 169 8.23 16.08 -2.80
CA MET A 169 8.28 15.60 -4.18
C MET A 169 8.99 16.59 -5.11
N MET A 170 8.70 17.88 -4.98
CA MET A 170 9.20 18.90 -5.91
C MET A 170 10.61 19.39 -5.56
N PHE A 171 10.93 19.53 -4.27
CA PHE A 171 12.19 20.13 -3.86
C PHE A 171 13.10 19.17 -3.08
N GLY A 172 12.54 18.37 -2.19
CA GLY A 172 13.31 17.39 -1.39
C GLY A 172 14.00 16.36 -2.27
N ILE A 173 13.27 15.77 -3.22
CA ILE A 173 13.84 14.79 -4.18
C ILE A 173 14.91 15.42 -5.07
N LEU A 174 14.72 16.65 -5.56
CA LEU A 174 15.75 17.34 -6.34
C LEU A 174 17.02 17.60 -5.53
N GLY A 175 16.86 18.00 -4.25
CA GLY A 175 17.99 18.16 -3.33
C GLY A 175 18.75 16.85 -3.08
N ALA A 176 18.03 15.75 -2.85
CA ALA A 176 18.61 14.42 -2.69
C ALA A 176 19.31 13.96 -3.99
N ALA A 177 18.71 14.20 -5.15
CA ALA A 177 19.29 13.92 -6.46
C ALA A 177 20.63 14.63 -6.67
N LEU A 178 20.69 15.93 -6.35
CA LEU A 178 21.92 16.73 -6.42
C LEU A 178 23.01 16.19 -5.47
N ALA A 179 22.63 15.80 -4.26
CA ALA A 179 23.55 15.20 -3.29
C ALA A 179 24.13 13.88 -3.82
N MET A 180 23.28 13.01 -4.38
CA MET A 180 23.70 11.72 -4.97
C MET A 180 24.66 11.92 -6.14
N VAL A 181 24.39 12.86 -7.05
CA VAL A 181 25.28 13.18 -8.17
C VAL A 181 26.63 13.74 -7.69
N LYS A 182 26.61 14.60 -6.66
CA LYS A 182 27.85 15.19 -6.11
C LYS A 182 28.74 14.14 -5.45
N THR A 183 28.17 13.17 -4.78
CA THR A 183 28.91 12.14 -4.01
C THR A 183 29.27 10.92 -4.86
N ALA A 184 28.65 10.73 -6.03
CA ALA A 184 28.88 9.58 -6.90
C ALA A 184 30.30 9.58 -7.50
N LYS A 185 30.95 8.41 -7.51
CA LYS A 185 32.22 8.18 -8.21
C LYS A 185 32.06 8.30 -9.73
N ASN A 186 31.00 7.71 -10.27
CA ASN A 186 30.66 7.82 -11.69
C ASN A 186 29.50 8.79 -11.91
N LYS A 187 29.82 10.08 -12.00
CA LYS A 187 28.84 11.16 -12.13
C LYS A 187 27.94 11.02 -13.36
N LYS A 188 28.48 10.54 -14.50
CA LYS A 188 27.69 10.39 -15.74
C LYS A 188 26.60 9.33 -15.59
N ALA A 189 26.92 8.18 -15.01
CA ALA A 189 25.95 7.13 -14.74
C ALA A 189 24.92 7.56 -13.70
N ALA A 190 25.35 8.22 -12.63
CA ALA A 190 24.47 8.76 -11.60
C ALA A 190 23.48 9.81 -12.15
N ILE A 191 23.95 10.75 -12.99
CA ILE A 191 23.07 11.75 -13.62
C ILE A 191 22.00 11.06 -14.46
N GLY A 192 22.37 10.09 -15.31
CA GLY A 192 21.41 9.40 -16.18
C GLY A 192 20.29 8.71 -15.41
N LEU A 193 20.62 8.04 -14.30
CA LEU A 193 19.66 7.34 -13.48
C LEU A 193 18.81 8.28 -12.63
N VAL A 194 19.46 9.21 -11.93
CA VAL A 194 18.83 10.06 -10.92
C VAL A 194 17.99 11.17 -11.55
N LEU A 195 18.42 11.72 -12.70
CA LEU A 195 17.74 12.83 -13.35
C LEU A 195 16.34 12.45 -13.85
N SER A 196 16.20 11.27 -14.49
CA SER A 196 14.89 10.82 -14.97
C SER A 196 13.91 10.58 -13.82
N ALA A 197 14.39 9.99 -12.73
CA ALA A 197 13.58 9.76 -11.54
C ALA A 197 13.21 11.07 -10.83
N ALA A 198 14.13 12.03 -10.76
CA ALA A 198 13.89 13.35 -10.17
C ALA A 198 12.90 14.20 -11.00
N ILE A 199 12.97 14.13 -12.34
CA ILE A 199 11.99 14.77 -13.23
C ILE A 199 10.61 14.11 -13.06
N CYS A 200 10.54 12.79 -12.97
CA CYS A 200 9.29 12.08 -12.71
C CYS A 200 8.65 12.52 -11.39
N ALA A 201 9.44 12.62 -10.32
CA ALA A 201 8.98 13.13 -9.03
C ALA A 201 8.45 14.58 -9.11
N PHE A 202 9.18 15.45 -9.80
CA PHE A 202 8.80 16.85 -9.92
C PHE A 202 7.54 17.08 -10.76
N VAL A 203 7.42 16.40 -11.92
CA VAL A 203 6.32 16.63 -12.88
C VAL A 203 5.09 15.80 -12.54
N CYS A 204 5.28 14.52 -12.19
CA CYS A 204 4.20 13.56 -11.97
C CYS A 204 3.87 13.33 -10.49
N GLY A 205 4.71 13.80 -9.56
CA GLY A 205 4.56 13.52 -8.13
C GLY A 205 4.89 12.07 -7.73
N VAL A 206 5.47 11.26 -8.66
CA VAL A 206 5.81 9.85 -8.43
C VAL A 206 7.26 9.77 -7.96
N THR A 207 7.47 9.52 -6.68
CA THR A 207 8.81 9.51 -6.05
C THR A 207 9.43 8.11 -5.98
N GLU A 208 8.63 7.06 -6.16
CA GLU A 208 9.04 5.67 -6.05
C GLU A 208 10.21 5.28 -6.97
N PRO A 209 10.29 5.73 -8.23
CA PRO A 209 11.44 5.42 -9.09
C PRO A 209 12.77 5.93 -8.49
N PHE A 210 12.74 7.07 -7.79
CA PHE A 210 13.91 7.61 -7.11
C PHE A 210 14.21 6.83 -5.83
N GLU A 211 13.20 6.59 -5.00
CA GLU A 211 13.32 5.96 -3.68
C GLU A 211 13.66 4.48 -3.78
N PHE A 212 13.07 3.74 -4.73
CA PHE A 212 13.45 2.36 -5.00
C PHE A 212 14.79 2.27 -5.76
N GLY A 213 15.03 3.18 -6.70
CA GLY A 213 16.25 3.20 -7.49
C GLY A 213 17.50 3.23 -6.60
N PHE A 214 17.49 4.05 -5.56
CA PHE A 214 18.63 4.16 -4.64
C PHE A 214 18.87 2.87 -3.82
N MET A 215 17.86 2.07 -3.53
CA MET A 215 17.98 0.80 -2.81
C MET A 215 18.66 -0.29 -3.65
N PHE A 216 18.44 -0.27 -4.96
CA PHE A 216 19.00 -1.25 -5.89
C PHE A 216 20.35 -0.82 -6.48
N LEU A 217 20.79 0.39 -6.19
CA LEU A 217 22.13 0.84 -6.58
C LEU A 217 23.18 0.09 -5.77
N ASP A 218 23.95 -0.75 -6.46
CA ASP A 218 25.08 -1.44 -5.83
C ASP A 218 26.06 -0.40 -5.29
N ARG A 219 26.39 -0.52 -4.00
CA ARG A 219 27.39 0.33 -3.34
C ARG A 219 28.69 0.48 -4.13
N LYS A 220 29.07 -0.55 -4.90
CA LYS A 220 30.29 -0.55 -5.72
C LYS A 220 30.19 0.28 -6.99
N SER A 221 28.99 0.57 -7.49
CA SER A 221 28.78 1.31 -8.74
C SER A 221 28.52 2.80 -8.55
N VAL A 222 28.13 3.22 -7.35
CA VAL A 222 27.69 4.60 -7.06
C VAL A 222 28.52 5.29 -5.98
N VAL A 223 29.16 4.55 -5.07
CA VAL A 223 30.01 5.09 -3.99
C VAL A 223 31.49 4.94 -4.30
#